data_45fa1bc48567b58d33d8985ad77aa2c3
#
_entry.id   45fa1bc48567b58d33d8985ad77aa2c3
#
_cell.length_a   1.000
_cell.length_b   1.000
_cell.length_c   1.000
_cell.angle_alpha   90.00
_cell.angle_beta   90.00
_cell.angle_gamma   90.00
#
_symmetry.space_group_name_H-M   'P 1'
#
loop_
_entity.id
_entity.type
_entity.pdbx_description
1 polymer ?
#
loop_
_entity_poly.entity_id
_entity_poly.type
_entity_poly.pdbx_seq_one_letter_code
_entity_poly.pdbx_strand_id
1 'polypeptide(L)'
;MKRKEVFDQQTDFFSAEKIDEIAVLSFKEKLFLQLTGWEAKGKVLDYFDFVSRSDAIKVIIIESPYHAWYEDFFEFYSRSSGSELDTTEFHRMFNAVNQFILSIVESEKIVIHVSAGDVIPMLFSINLACDYSVVSEDAVFSFPHLELGLIPKGGIAFLLSKMLGVRKASEILLSDQDIPAKEALSLGMVDGIVPADKLRESALSKAREFTRYSQHSLSGIKRLLNHTLGDLKASLDLENRILLRIIAGC
;
A
#
# COMPACT_ATOMS: atom_id res chain seq x y z
N MET A 1 -10.60 30.22 -13.04
CA MET A 1 -9.26 30.27 -12.44
C MET A 1 -8.76 28.83 -12.35
N LYS A 2 -7.68 28.45 -13.08
CA LYS A 2 -7.02 27.15 -12.86
C LYS A 2 -6.43 27.19 -11.44
N ARG A 3 -6.83 26.26 -10.57
CA ARG A 3 -6.13 26.05 -9.29
C ARG A 3 -4.65 25.82 -9.63
N LYS A 4 -3.75 26.57 -8.99
CA LYS A 4 -2.31 26.37 -9.12
C LYS A 4 -2.03 24.94 -8.65
N GLU A 5 -1.53 24.09 -9.53
CA GLU A 5 -1.14 22.73 -9.18
C GLU A 5 -0.02 22.80 -8.13
N VAL A 6 -0.28 22.31 -6.94
CA VAL A 6 0.69 22.30 -5.84
C VAL A 6 1.08 20.84 -5.61
N PHE A 7 2.23 20.47 -6.18
CA PHE A 7 2.78 19.10 -6.02
C PHE A 7 3.45 18.92 -4.67
N ASP A 8 4.14 19.96 -4.18
CA ASP A 8 4.85 19.90 -2.92
C ASP A 8 3.88 20.20 -1.78
N GLN A 9 3.72 19.24 -0.87
CA GLN A 9 2.81 19.33 0.26
C GLN A 9 3.49 18.85 1.54
N GLN A 10 3.15 19.51 2.64
CA GLN A 10 3.51 19.07 3.99
C GLN A 10 2.22 19.01 4.80
N THR A 11 1.86 17.82 5.23
CA THR A 11 0.68 17.56 6.08
C THR A 11 1.11 16.82 7.34
N ASP A 12 0.18 16.57 8.25
CA ASP A 12 0.45 15.75 9.43
C ASP A 12 0.59 14.26 9.06
N PHE A 13 0.08 13.84 7.90
CA PHE A 13 -0.06 12.44 7.48
C PHE A 13 1.01 12.00 6.47
N PHE A 14 1.41 12.93 5.63
CA PHE A 14 2.41 12.68 4.59
C PHE A 14 3.14 13.98 4.21
N SER A 15 4.31 13.80 3.62
CA SER A 15 4.96 14.82 2.81
C SER A 15 4.94 14.39 1.35
N ALA A 16 4.91 15.38 0.47
CA ALA A 16 4.97 15.11 -0.96
C ALA A 16 5.82 16.15 -1.67
N GLU A 17 6.51 15.72 -2.73
CA GLU A 17 7.30 16.58 -3.58
C GLU A 17 7.29 16.10 -5.02
N LYS A 18 7.58 17.00 -5.94
CA LYS A 18 7.74 16.71 -7.36
C LYS A 18 9.22 16.85 -7.76
N ILE A 19 9.76 15.77 -8.31
CA ILE A 19 11.12 15.73 -8.88
C ILE A 19 10.97 15.39 -10.37
N ASP A 20 11.18 16.35 -11.24
CA ASP A 20 10.97 16.19 -12.69
C ASP A 20 9.54 15.68 -13.01
N GLU A 21 9.39 14.52 -13.61
CA GLU A 21 8.12 13.85 -13.93
C GLU A 21 7.72 12.80 -12.88
N ILE A 22 8.32 12.86 -11.68
CA ILE A 22 8.12 11.92 -10.59
C ILE A 22 7.43 12.64 -9.43
N ALA A 23 6.33 12.10 -8.93
CA ALA A 23 5.74 12.51 -7.65
C ALA A 23 6.22 11.54 -6.55
N VAL A 24 6.70 12.08 -5.44
CA VAL A 24 7.10 11.30 -4.28
C VAL A 24 6.13 11.60 -3.15
N LEU A 25 5.50 10.57 -2.62
CA LEU A 25 4.56 10.62 -1.50
C LEU A 25 5.14 9.81 -0.34
N SER A 26 5.61 10.49 0.71
CA SER A 26 6.24 9.85 1.87
C SER A 26 5.28 9.86 3.04
N PHE A 27 4.87 8.69 3.52
CA PHE A 27 4.01 8.53 4.68
C PHE A 27 4.74 8.89 5.97
N LYS A 28 4.00 9.49 6.89
CA LYS A 28 4.48 9.83 8.22
C LYS A 28 3.99 8.82 9.27
N GLU A 29 4.64 8.85 10.41
CA GLU A 29 4.25 8.06 11.59
C GLU A 29 2.77 8.22 11.94
N LYS A 30 2.18 7.16 12.48
CA LYS A 30 0.78 7.12 12.95
C LYS A 30 -0.27 7.35 11.85
N LEU A 31 0.10 7.27 10.58
CA LEU A 31 -0.85 7.42 9.48
C LEU A 31 -2.07 6.51 9.67
N PHE A 32 -1.87 5.24 10.01
CA PHE A 32 -2.97 4.26 10.14
C PHE A 32 -3.92 4.58 11.29
N LEU A 33 -3.41 5.07 12.43
CA LEU A 33 -4.23 5.55 13.53
C LEU A 33 -5.12 6.74 13.13
N GLN A 34 -4.64 7.54 12.19
CA GLN A 34 -5.31 8.75 11.73
C GLN A 34 -6.26 8.50 10.55
N LEU A 35 -6.10 7.37 9.82
CA LEU A 35 -6.98 7.00 8.70
C LEU A 35 -8.44 6.69 9.11
N THR A 36 -8.72 6.52 10.40
CA THR A 36 -10.08 6.49 10.94
C THR A 36 -10.79 7.84 10.77
N GLY A 37 -10.03 8.93 10.71
CA GLY A 37 -10.52 10.28 10.48
C GLY A 37 -10.75 10.62 9.01
N TRP A 38 -11.77 11.45 8.72
CA TRP A 38 -12.08 11.90 7.37
C TRP A 38 -10.95 12.72 6.72
N GLU A 39 -10.22 13.46 7.53
CA GLU A 39 -9.22 14.41 7.06
C GLU A 39 -7.99 13.71 6.48
N ALA A 40 -7.42 12.72 7.18
CA ALA A 40 -6.26 11.97 6.72
C ALA A 40 -6.58 11.19 5.43
N LYS A 41 -7.71 10.48 5.45
CA LYS A 41 -8.22 9.76 4.29
C LYS A 41 -8.37 10.67 3.08
N GLY A 42 -9.08 11.79 3.25
CA GLY A 42 -9.35 12.75 2.18
C GLY A 42 -8.04 13.27 1.58
N LYS A 43 -7.12 13.75 2.42
CA LYS A 43 -5.86 14.34 1.96
C LYS A 43 -4.98 13.36 1.18
N VAL A 44 -4.84 12.11 1.65
CA VAL A 44 -4.02 11.09 0.97
C VAL A 44 -4.64 10.70 -0.38
N LEU A 45 -5.94 10.39 -0.40
CA LEU A 45 -6.63 10.00 -1.62
C LEU A 45 -6.71 11.14 -2.64
N ASP A 46 -7.02 12.37 -2.20
CA ASP A 46 -7.10 13.54 -3.07
C ASP A 46 -5.75 13.87 -3.70
N TYR A 47 -4.66 13.74 -2.91
CA TYR A 47 -3.31 13.95 -3.45
C TYR A 47 -2.95 12.88 -4.48
N PHE A 48 -3.19 11.60 -4.16
CA PHE A 48 -2.90 10.51 -5.07
C PHE A 48 -3.70 10.62 -6.39
N ASP A 49 -5.00 10.95 -6.30
CA ASP A 49 -5.84 11.20 -7.48
C ASP A 49 -5.31 12.39 -8.31
N PHE A 50 -4.93 13.47 -7.64
CA PHE A 50 -4.34 14.65 -8.29
C PHE A 50 -3.08 14.29 -9.10
N VAL A 51 -2.10 13.60 -8.50
CA VAL A 51 -0.86 13.24 -9.21
C VAL A 51 -1.09 12.16 -10.27
N SER A 52 -2.04 11.25 -10.05
CA SER A 52 -2.41 10.20 -11.02
C SER A 52 -3.01 10.78 -12.31
N ARG A 53 -3.71 11.91 -12.21
CA ARG A 53 -4.33 12.59 -13.37
C ARG A 53 -3.47 13.66 -14.00
N SER A 54 -2.37 14.05 -13.37
CA SER A 54 -1.53 15.12 -13.89
C SER A 54 -0.66 14.65 -15.07
N ASP A 55 -0.70 15.39 -16.17
CA ASP A 55 0.19 15.17 -17.32
C ASP A 55 1.66 15.48 -17.01
N ALA A 56 1.92 16.23 -15.92
CA ALA A 56 3.26 16.55 -15.46
C ALA A 56 3.94 15.40 -14.70
N ILE A 57 3.23 14.29 -14.45
CA ILE A 57 3.73 13.14 -13.70
C ILE A 57 3.66 11.88 -14.58
N LYS A 58 4.72 11.10 -14.58
CA LYS A 58 4.79 9.76 -15.21
C LYS A 58 4.90 8.63 -14.20
N VAL A 59 5.58 8.87 -13.09
CA VAL A 59 5.83 7.87 -12.05
C VAL A 59 5.45 8.44 -10.69
N ILE A 60 4.83 7.62 -9.87
CA ILE A 60 4.53 7.92 -8.47
C ILE A 60 5.37 7.00 -7.60
N ILE A 61 6.11 7.55 -6.65
CA ILE A 61 6.81 6.79 -5.61
C ILE A 61 6.02 6.95 -4.31
N ILE A 62 5.72 5.84 -3.66
CA ILE A 62 5.15 5.79 -2.30
C ILE A 62 6.28 5.34 -1.38
N GLU A 63 6.63 6.16 -0.41
CA GLU A 63 7.66 5.86 0.59
C GLU A 63 7.01 5.58 1.95
N SER A 64 7.41 4.49 2.55
CA SER A 64 7.04 4.10 3.91
C SER A 64 8.32 3.89 4.74
N PRO A 65 9.06 4.97 5.06
CA PRO A 65 10.40 4.88 5.63
C PRO A 65 10.42 4.61 7.14
N TYR A 66 9.26 4.55 7.78
CA TYR A 66 9.13 4.41 9.22
C TYR A 66 9.27 2.95 9.66
N HIS A 67 10.02 2.69 10.74
CA HIS A 67 10.35 1.34 11.18
C HIS A 67 9.38 0.75 12.24
N ALA A 68 8.53 1.56 12.85
CA ALA A 68 7.64 1.14 13.95
C ALA A 68 6.16 1.03 13.50
N TRP A 69 5.92 0.57 12.28
CA TRP A 69 4.56 0.36 11.77
C TRP A 69 3.80 -0.73 12.54
N TYR A 70 4.53 -1.69 13.11
CA TYR A 70 3.95 -2.78 13.88
C TYR A 70 3.29 -2.26 15.18
N GLU A 71 3.97 -1.38 15.91
CA GLU A 71 3.45 -0.77 17.13
C GLU A 71 2.21 0.09 16.83
N ASP A 72 2.24 0.88 15.77
CA ASP A 72 1.10 1.69 15.34
C ASP A 72 -0.12 0.83 14.96
N PHE A 73 0.12 -0.28 14.26
CA PHE A 73 -0.93 -1.23 13.90
C PHE A 73 -1.51 -1.93 15.13
N PHE A 74 -0.65 -2.34 16.06
CA PHE A 74 -1.06 -3.01 17.30
C PHE A 74 -1.81 -2.06 18.23
N GLU A 75 -1.36 -0.81 18.37
CA GLU A 75 -2.06 0.23 19.13
C GLU A 75 -3.46 0.47 18.53
N PHE A 76 -3.57 0.61 17.22
CA PHE A 76 -4.85 0.74 16.53
C PHE A 76 -5.77 -0.44 16.87
N TYR A 77 -5.26 -1.66 16.76
CA TYR A 77 -6.05 -2.87 17.01
C TYR A 77 -6.46 -3.01 18.47
N SER A 78 -5.59 -2.71 19.41
CA SER A 78 -5.87 -2.78 20.85
C SER A 78 -6.98 -1.81 21.27
N ARG A 79 -6.98 -0.61 20.73
CA ARG A 79 -8.07 0.35 20.91
C ARG A 79 -9.38 -0.16 20.36
N SER A 80 -9.32 -0.96 19.33
CA SER A 80 -10.45 -1.54 18.63
C SER A 80 -11.11 -2.67 19.40
N SER A 81 -10.30 -3.52 20.04
CA SER A 81 -10.77 -4.69 20.82
C SER A 81 -11.40 -4.28 22.15
N GLY A 82 -11.11 -3.06 22.64
CA GLY A 82 -11.59 -2.52 23.91
C GLY A 82 -12.96 -1.85 23.89
N SER A 83 -13.78 -2.01 22.85
CA SER A 83 -15.07 -1.31 22.66
C SER A 83 -15.00 0.22 22.52
N GLU A 84 -13.81 0.79 22.31
CA GLU A 84 -13.62 2.24 22.18
C GLU A 84 -13.86 2.76 20.75
N LEU A 85 -13.78 1.88 19.73
CA LEU A 85 -14.05 2.26 18.34
C LEU A 85 -15.42 1.77 17.88
N ASP A 86 -16.20 2.69 17.34
CA ASP A 86 -17.46 2.38 16.68
C ASP A 86 -17.21 1.55 15.39
N THR A 87 -18.06 0.58 15.12
CA THR A 87 -18.07 -0.18 13.85
C THR A 87 -18.01 0.72 12.62
N THR A 88 -18.51 1.95 12.73
CA THR A 88 -18.43 2.97 11.68
C THR A 88 -17.01 3.43 11.39
N GLU A 89 -16.14 3.53 12.38
CA GLU A 89 -14.74 3.95 12.23
C GLU A 89 -13.94 2.85 11.53
N PHE A 90 -14.17 1.59 11.89
CA PHE A 90 -13.58 0.45 11.17
C PHE A 90 -14.01 0.43 9.71
N HIS A 91 -15.29 0.62 9.44
CA HIS A 91 -15.81 0.69 8.08
C HIS A 91 -15.10 1.77 7.26
N ARG A 92 -14.91 2.94 7.86
CA ARG A 92 -14.24 4.06 7.19
C ARG A 92 -12.80 3.74 6.85
N MET A 93 -12.05 3.19 7.82
CA MET A 93 -10.66 2.80 7.60
C MET A 93 -10.53 1.72 6.53
N PHE A 94 -11.32 0.65 6.64
CA PHE A 94 -11.29 -0.43 5.65
C PHE A 94 -11.61 0.07 4.25
N ASN A 95 -12.60 0.93 4.12
CA ASN A 95 -12.93 1.56 2.84
C ASN A 95 -11.82 2.50 2.34
N ALA A 96 -11.12 3.19 3.25
CA ALA A 96 -9.99 4.04 2.86
C ALA A 96 -8.85 3.21 2.28
N VAL A 97 -8.48 2.12 2.94
CA VAL A 97 -7.46 1.18 2.46
C VAL A 97 -7.87 0.61 1.10
N ASN A 98 -9.10 0.10 0.98
CA ASN A 98 -9.59 -0.45 -0.29
C ASN A 98 -9.56 0.56 -1.43
N GLN A 99 -10.00 1.80 -1.18
CA GLN A 99 -9.96 2.86 -2.18
C GLN A 99 -8.54 3.20 -2.60
N PHE A 100 -7.59 3.22 -1.65
CA PHE A 100 -6.20 3.49 -1.96
C PHE A 100 -5.58 2.38 -2.83
N ILE A 101 -5.80 1.11 -2.46
CA ILE A 101 -5.35 -0.04 -3.25
C ILE A 101 -5.93 -0.01 -4.68
N LEU A 102 -7.23 0.22 -4.80
CA LEU A 102 -7.87 0.36 -6.12
C LEU A 102 -7.27 1.53 -6.91
N SER A 103 -7.03 2.69 -6.28
CA SER A 103 -6.42 3.84 -6.93
C SER A 103 -5.03 3.53 -7.48
N ILE A 104 -4.23 2.74 -6.76
CA ILE A 104 -2.90 2.30 -7.21
C ILE A 104 -3.02 1.40 -8.45
N VAL A 105 -3.88 0.38 -8.39
CA VAL A 105 -4.06 -0.59 -9.46
C VAL A 105 -4.65 0.06 -10.72
N GLU A 106 -5.61 0.97 -10.55
CA GLU A 106 -6.30 1.66 -11.64
C GLU A 106 -5.52 2.87 -12.20
N SER A 107 -4.48 3.32 -11.51
CA SER A 107 -3.64 4.43 -11.97
C SER A 107 -3.00 4.14 -13.32
N GLU A 108 -3.03 5.13 -14.22
CA GLU A 108 -2.30 5.07 -15.50
C GLU A 108 -0.80 5.37 -15.33
N LYS A 109 -0.37 5.79 -14.15
CA LYS A 109 1.05 6.01 -13.81
C LYS A 109 1.67 4.73 -13.29
N ILE A 110 2.97 4.57 -13.53
CA ILE A 110 3.75 3.53 -12.83
C ILE A 110 3.85 3.95 -11.37
N VAL A 111 3.55 3.02 -10.46
CA VAL A 111 3.64 3.24 -9.02
C VAL A 111 4.74 2.35 -8.45
N ILE A 112 5.67 2.97 -7.76
CA ILE A 112 6.79 2.31 -7.07
C ILE A 112 6.55 2.42 -5.57
N HIS A 113 6.70 1.34 -4.82
CA HIS A 113 6.67 1.37 -3.37
C HIS A 113 8.04 1.07 -2.78
N VAL A 114 8.43 1.80 -1.75
CA VAL A 114 9.60 1.49 -0.93
C VAL A 114 9.24 1.51 0.54
N SER A 115 9.73 0.51 1.28
CA SER A 115 9.51 0.41 2.72
C SER A 115 10.74 -0.11 3.46
N ALA A 116 10.85 0.28 4.74
CA ALA A 116 11.90 -0.15 5.64
C ALA A 116 11.32 -0.83 6.88
N GLY A 117 12.07 -1.75 7.47
CA GLY A 117 11.70 -2.42 8.72
C GLY A 117 10.43 -3.26 8.59
N ASP A 118 9.51 -3.11 9.54
CA ASP A 118 8.31 -3.95 9.61
C ASP A 118 7.29 -3.62 8.50
N VAL A 119 7.03 -4.58 7.64
CA VAL A 119 6.02 -4.48 6.58
C VAL A 119 4.73 -5.14 7.07
N ILE A 120 3.92 -4.35 7.76
CA ILE A 120 2.60 -4.76 8.26
C ILE A 120 1.60 -5.01 7.11
N PRO A 121 0.47 -5.70 7.34
CA PRO A 121 -0.47 -6.09 6.28
C PRO A 121 -0.92 -4.94 5.38
N MET A 122 -1.16 -3.73 5.91
CA MET A 122 -1.57 -2.59 5.08
C MET A 122 -0.45 -2.10 4.15
N LEU A 123 0.81 -2.07 4.61
CA LEU A 123 1.95 -1.75 3.74
C LEU A 123 2.20 -2.85 2.73
N PHE A 124 2.00 -4.10 3.13
CA PHE A 124 2.13 -5.23 2.22
C PHE A 124 1.08 -5.18 1.11
N SER A 125 -0.16 -4.79 1.41
CA SER A 125 -1.18 -4.63 0.37
C SER A 125 -0.81 -3.53 -0.63
N ILE A 126 -0.22 -2.41 -0.17
CA ILE A 126 0.32 -1.37 -1.05
C ILE A 126 1.44 -1.94 -1.92
N ASN A 127 2.37 -2.69 -1.31
CA ASN A 127 3.48 -3.34 -2.01
C ASN A 127 2.98 -4.23 -3.16
N LEU A 128 1.99 -5.09 -2.88
CA LEU A 128 1.42 -6.01 -3.88
C LEU A 128 0.60 -5.30 -4.97
N ALA A 129 0.07 -4.11 -4.70
CA ALA A 129 -0.71 -3.32 -5.64
C ALA A 129 0.16 -2.46 -6.56
N CYS A 130 1.41 -2.19 -6.18
CA CYS A 130 2.34 -1.38 -6.96
C CYS A 130 2.95 -2.15 -8.14
N ASP A 131 3.48 -1.41 -9.11
CA ASP A 131 4.09 -1.98 -10.32
C ASP A 131 5.55 -2.40 -10.09
N TYR A 132 6.19 -1.86 -9.05
CA TYR A 132 7.56 -2.15 -8.64
C TYR A 132 7.76 -1.85 -7.17
N SER A 133 8.53 -2.67 -6.48
CA SER A 133 8.76 -2.51 -5.04
C SER A 133 10.18 -2.84 -4.62
N VAL A 134 10.71 -2.05 -3.67
CA VAL A 134 12.02 -2.27 -3.06
C VAL A 134 11.89 -2.11 -1.56
N VAL A 135 12.54 -3.00 -0.82
CA VAL A 135 12.54 -2.96 0.63
C VAL A 135 13.96 -2.86 1.19
N SER A 136 14.07 -2.48 2.45
CA SER A 136 15.35 -2.49 3.15
C SER A 136 15.82 -3.93 3.46
N GLU A 137 17.12 -4.09 3.71
CA GLU A 137 17.73 -5.39 4.04
C GLU A 137 17.15 -6.00 5.33
N ASP A 138 16.72 -5.16 6.25
CA ASP A 138 16.10 -5.50 7.53
C ASP A 138 14.58 -5.63 7.45
N ALA A 139 13.97 -5.52 6.27
CA ALA A 139 12.53 -5.62 6.13
C ALA A 139 12.00 -7.01 6.49
N VAL A 140 10.91 -7.03 7.24
CA VAL A 140 10.21 -8.23 7.68
C VAL A 140 8.71 -8.07 7.39
N PHE A 141 8.16 -9.01 6.65
CA PHE A 141 6.73 -9.07 6.35
C PHE A 141 6.02 -9.88 7.44
N SER A 142 5.26 -9.20 8.28
CA SER A 142 4.55 -9.82 9.41
C SER A 142 3.07 -9.99 9.13
N PHE A 143 2.52 -11.13 9.57
CA PHE A 143 1.13 -11.54 9.32
C PHE A 143 0.36 -11.80 10.63
N PRO A 144 0.22 -10.82 11.53
CA PRO A 144 -0.37 -11.04 12.87
C PRO A 144 -1.89 -11.24 12.87
N HIS A 145 -2.52 -11.35 11.72
CA HIS A 145 -3.98 -11.40 11.60
C HIS A 145 -4.59 -12.63 12.30
N LEU A 146 -3.93 -13.80 12.29
CA LEU A 146 -4.42 -15.00 12.97
C LEU A 146 -4.36 -14.85 14.50
N GLU A 147 -3.25 -14.34 15.03
CA GLU A 147 -3.08 -14.04 16.46
C GLU A 147 -4.11 -13.04 16.97
N LEU A 148 -4.46 -12.07 16.12
CA LEU A 148 -5.45 -11.05 16.40
C LEU A 148 -6.90 -11.51 16.14
N GLY A 149 -7.11 -12.76 15.70
CA GLY A 149 -8.43 -13.28 15.35
C GLY A 149 -9.06 -12.58 14.14
N LEU A 150 -8.23 -12.06 13.23
CA LEU A 150 -8.66 -11.32 12.03
C LEU A 150 -8.35 -12.10 10.75
N ILE A 151 -8.68 -11.51 9.64
CA ILE A 151 -8.21 -11.91 8.30
C ILE A 151 -7.34 -10.80 7.70
N PRO A 152 -6.45 -11.11 6.74
CA PRO A 152 -5.65 -10.09 6.06
C PRO A 152 -6.53 -9.06 5.36
N LYS A 153 -6.06 -7.82 5.31
CA LYS A 153 -6.80 -6.65 4.77
C LYS A 153 -6.08 -6.07 3.55
N GLY A 154 -6.86 -5.37 2.69
CA GLY A 154 -6.32 -4.65 1.53
C GLY A 154 -6.08 -5.52 0.31
N GLY A 155 -6.79 -6.64 0.19
CA GLY A 155 -6.71 -7.52 -0.96
C GLY A 155 -5.50 -8.44 -0.97
N ILE A 156 -4.79 -8.59 0.15
CA ILE A 156 -3.59 -9.44 0.24
C ILE A 156 -3.88 -10.85 -0.24
N ALA A 157 -4.96 -11.47 0.23
CA ALA A 157 -5.33 -12.83 -0.16
C ALA A 157 -5.53 -12.95 -1.67
N PHE A 158 -6.18 -11.97 -2.28
CA PHE A 158 -6.42 -11.93 -3.72
C PHE A 158 -5.11 -11.70 -4.51
N LEU A 159 -4.38 -10.64 -4.20
CA LEU A 159 -3.16 -10.24 -4.90
C LEU A 159 -2.06 -11.31 -4.77
N LEU A 160 -1.85 -11.81 -3.55
CA LEU A 160 -0.85 -12.85 -3.30
C LEU A 160 -1.21 -14.16 -4.02
N SER A 161 -2.50 -14.54 -4.06
CA SER A 161 -2.93 -15.72 -4.80
C SER A 161 -2.74 -15.58 -6.31
N LYS A 162 -2.88 -14.37 -6.86
CA LYS A 162 -2.60 -14.10 -8.28
C LYS A 162 -1.11 -14.14 -8.59
N MET A 163 -0.28 -13.69 -7.66
CA MET A 163 1.18 -13.64 -7.81
C MET A 163 1.83 -15.02 -7.63
N LEU A 164 1.49 -15.73 -6.55
CA LEU A 164 2.16 -16.98 -6.13
C LEU A 164 1.33 -18.24 -6.37
N GLY A 165 0.08 -18.08 -6.80
CA GLY A 165 -0.91 -19.15 -6.82
C GLY A 165 -1.53 -19.40 -5.44
N VAL A 166 -2.77 -19.95 -5.46
CA VAL A 166 -3.58 -20.15 -4.23
C VAL A 166 -2.85 -21.00 -3.19
N ARG A 167 -2.12 -22.04 -3.61
CA ARG A 167 -1.44 -22.95 -2.68
C ARG A 167 -0.39 -22.25 -1.83
N LYS A 168 0.51 -21.47 -2.45
CA LYS A 168 1.56 -20.74 -1.73
C LYS A 168 0.99 -19.57 -0.92
N ALA A 169 0.00 -18.88 -1.45
CA ALA A 169 -0.72 -17.85 -0.70
C ALA A 169 -1.38 -18.42 0.57
N SER A 170 -2.02 -19.62 0.48
CA SER A 170 -2.60 -20.30 1.65
C SER A 170 -1.55 -20.69 2.68
N GLU A 171 -0.39 -21.20 2.26
CA GLU A 171 0.71 -21.53 3.15
C GLU A 171 1.17 -20.31 3.96
N ILE A 172 1.33 -19.17 3.30
CA ILE A 172 1.73 -17.90 3.93
C ILE A 172 0.64 -17.38 4.86
N LEU A 173 -0.59 -17.26 4.37
CA LEU A 173 -1.68 -16.60 5.11
C LEU A 173 -2.31 -17.43 6.21
N LEU A 174 -2.08 -18.75 6.23
CA LEU A 174 -2.52 -19.65 7.29
C LEU A 174 -1.38 -20.00 8.27
N SER A 175 -0.26 -19.29 8.18
CA SER A 175 0.84 -19.37 9.14
C SER A 175 1.01 -17.99 9.82
N ASP A 176 1.65 -18.03 10.98
CA ASP A 176 2.06 -16.86 11.76
C ASP A 176 3.56 -16.52 11.56
N GLN A 177 4.17 -17.11 10.52
CA GLN A 177 5.60 -16.93 10.27
C GLN A 177 5.87 -15.64 9.51
N ASP A 178 6.79 -14.88 10.04
CA ASP A 178 7.34 -13.71 9.37
C ASP A 178 8.17 -14.10 8.15
N ILE A 179 8.12 -13.28 7.11
CA ILE A 179 8.90 -13.48 5.88
C ILE A 179 9.99 -12.40 5.79
N PRO A 180 11.27 -12.75 5.95
CA PRO A 180 12.37 -11.83 5.79
C PRO A 180 12.50 -11.32 4.34
N ALA A 181 13.11 -10.14 4.15
CA ALA A 181 13.30 -9.50 2.84
C ALA A 181 13.87 -10.45 1.77
N LYS A 182 14.88 -11.26 2.11
CA LYS A 182 15.50 -12.20 1.17
C LYS A 182 14.55 -13.29 0.69
N GLU A 183 13.70 -13.78 1.57
CA GLU A 183 12.67 -14.75 1.20
C GLU A 183 11.58 -14.09 0.36
N ALA A 184 11.13 -12.88 0.75
CA ALA A 184 10.17 -12.11 -0.02
C ALA A 184 10.66 -11.86 -1.46
N LEU A 185 11.95 -11.53 -1.65
CA LEU A 185 12.56 -11.40 -2.97
C LEU A 185 12.56 -12.73 -3.74
N SER A 186 12.92 -13.84 -3.09
CA SER A 186 12.94 -15.15 -3.73
C SER A 186 11.55 -15.63 -4.16
N LEU A 187 10.52 -15.22 -3.46
CA LEU A 187 9.11 -15.48 -3.77
C LEU A 187 8.55 -14.51 -4.84
N GLY A 188 9.29 -13.45 -5.18
CA GLY A 188 8.80 -12.42 -6.10
C GLY A 188 7.78 -11.46 -5.46
N MET A 189 7.73 -11.38 -4.12
CA MET A 189 6.89 -10.43 -3.40
C MET A 189 7.43 -9.00 -3.46
N VAL A 190 8.74 -8.87 -3.71
CA VAL A 190 9.43 -7.60 -3.95
C VAL A 190 10.41 -7.74 -5.10
N ASP A 191 10.78 -6.62 -5.73
CA ASP A 191 11.67 -6.59 -6.90
C ASP A 191 13.12 -6.30 -6.54
N GLY A 192 13.39 -5.81 -5.32
CA GLY A 192 14.73 -5.49 -4.89
C GLY A 192 14.88 -5.32 -3.38
N ILE A 193 16.13 -5.46 -2.94
CA ILE A 193 16.55 -5.23 -1.57
C ILE A 193 17.75 -4.30 -1.60
N VAL A 194 17.75 -3.27 -0.77
CA VAL A 194 18.87 -2.31 -0.65
C VAL A 194 19.04 -1.90 0.83
N PRO A 195 20.18 -1.34 1.23
CA PRO A 195 20.31 -0.70 2.54
C PRO A 195 19.24 0.37 2.75
N ALA A 196 18.75 0.54 3.98
CA ALA A 196 17.64 1.45 4.29
C ALA A 196 17.91 2.90 3.85
N ASP A 197 19.15 3.37 4.00
CA ASP A 197 19.58 4.70 3.56
C ASP A 197 19.65 4.87 2.03
N LYS A 198 19.51 3.78 1.26
CA LYS A 198 19.52 3.75 -0.20
C LYS A 198 18.14 3.58 -0.85
N LEU A 199 17.10 3.37 -0.06
CA LEU A 199 15.73 3.13 -0.57
C LEU A 199 15.28 4.24 -1.52
N ARG A 200 15.35 5.49 -1.07
CA ARG A 200 14.95 6.65 -1.88
C ARG A 200 15.77 6.81 -3.16
N GLU A 201 17.08 6.65 -3.07
CA GLU A 201 17.98 6.73 -4.24
C GLU A 201 17.63 5.62 -5.25
N SER A 202 17.40 4.39 -4.77
CA SER A 202 17.02 3.25 -5.59
C SER A 202 15.68 3.49 -6.29
N ALA A 203 14.67 3.97 -5.56
CA ALA A 203 13.34 4.28 -6.12
C ALA A 203 13.42 5.37 -7.20
N LEU A 204 14.15 6.47 -6.93
CA LEU A 204 14.34 7.55 -7.89
C LEU A 204 15.11 7.09 -9.14
N SER A 205 16.12 6.24 -8.97
CA SER A 205 16.86 5.65 -10.09
C SER A 205 15.92 4.83 -10.98
N LYS A 206 15.11 3.97 -10.37
CA LYS A 206 14.13 3.15 -11.09
C LYS A 206 13.03 3.97 -11.75
N ALA A 207 12.52 4.98 -11.06
CA ALA A 207 11.54 5.90 -11.62
C ALA A 207 12.08 6.62 -12.87
N ARG A 208 13.33 7.09 -12.84
CA ARG A 208 14.00 7.72 -14.00
C ARG A 208 14.16 6.76 -15.19
N GLU A 209 14.33 5.47 -14.96
CA GLU A 209 14.29 4.48 -16.05
C GLU A 209 12.92 4.47 -16.73
N PHE A 210 11.84 4.43 -15.96
CA PHE A 210 10.48 4.45 -16.49
C PHE A 210 10.14 5.76 -17.21
N THR A 211 10.60 6.92 -16.73
CA THR A 211 10.28 8.20 -17.37
C THR A 211 10.87 8.33 -18.79
N ARG A 212 11.82 7.50 -19.17
CA ARG A 212 12.39 7.45 -20.54
C ARG A 212 11.41 6.87 -21.57
N TYR A 213 10.41 6.13 -21.12
CA TYR A 213 9.45 5.48 -22.01
C TYR A 213 8.19 6.33 -22.19
N SER A 214 7.45 6.00 -23.24
CA SER A 214 6.15 6.62 -23.50
C SER A 214 5.15 6.31 -22.40
N GLN A 215 4.48 7.34 -21.85
CA GLN A 215 3.41 7.15 -20.89
C GLN A 215 2.31 6.25 -21.42
N HIS A 216 1.95 6.37 -22.70
CA HIS A 216 0.93 5.51 -23.32
C HIS A 216 1.33 4.04 -23.36
N SER A 217 2.61 3.74 -23.61
CA SER A 217 3.11 2.37 -23.61
C SER A 217 3.10 1.76 -22.20
N LEU A 218 3.58 2.51 -21.20
CA LEU A 218 3.59 2.08 -19.81
C LEU A 218 2.17 1.85 -19.28
N SER A 219 1.29 2.82 -19.47
CA SER A 219 -0.13 2.71 -19.09
C SER A 219 -0.82 1.55 -19.81
N GLY A 220 -0.55 1.37 -21.12
CA GLY A 220 -1.10 0.26 -21.89
C GLY A 220 -0.69 -1.11 -21.35
N ILE A 221 0.61 -1.29 -21.03
CA ILE A 221 1.13 -2.54 -20.44
C ILE A 221 0.48 -2.78 -19.07
N LYS A 222 0.48 -1.77 -18.21
CA LYS A 222 -0.14 -1.87 -16.87
C LYS A 222 -1.62 -2.26 -16.97
N ARG A 223 -2.39 -1.65 -17.86
CA ARG A 223 -3.82 -2.01 -18.09
C ARG A 223 -4.01 -3.45 -18.56
N LEU A 224 -3.14 -3.94 -19.44
CA LEU A 224 -3.19 -5.34 -19.89
C LEU A 224 -2.91 -6.32 -18.74
N LEU A 225 -1.89 -6.04 -17.92
CA LEU A 225 -1.57 -6.85 -16.74
C LEU A 225 -2.69 -6.80 -15.71
N ASN A 226 -3.20 -5.60 -15.40
CA ASN A 226 -4.24 -5.41 -14.40
C ASN A 226 -5.64 -5.86 -14.85
N HIS A 227 -5.82 -6.18 -16.14
CA HIS A 227 -7.07 -6.80 -16.60
C HIS A 227 -7.37 -8.11 -15.86
N THR A 228 -6.34 -8.84 -15.45
CA THR A 228 -6.49 -10.06 -14.65
C THR A 228 -6.95 -9.79 -13.20
N LEU A 229 -6.94 -8.54 -12.76
CA LEU A 229 -7.35 -8.10 -11.43
C LEU A 229 -8.81 -7.60 -11.38
N GLY A 230 -9.60 -7.86 -12.44
CA GLY A 230 -10.99 -7.37 -12.55
C GLY A 230 -11.88 -7.72 -11.35
N ASP A 231 -11.61 -8.83 -10.66
CA ASP A 231 -12.34 -9.27 -9.47
C ASP A 231 -11.81 -8.67 -8.15
N LEU A 232 -10.76 -7.85 -8.17
CA LEU A 232 -10.15 -7.28 -6.96
C LEU A 232 -11.18 -6.51 -6.12
N LYS A 233 -11.99 -5.67 -6.74
CA LYS A 233 -13.03 -4.90 -6.04
C LYS A 233 -14.02 -5.81 -5.31
N ALA A 234 -14.51 -6.85 -5.98
CA ALA A 234 -15.42 -7.82 -5.37
C ALA A 234 -14.76 -8.57 -4.20
N SER A 235 -13.46 -8.88 -4.32
CA SER A 235 -12.67 -9.50 -3.24
C SER A 235 -12.51 -8.57 -2.04
N LEU A 236 -12.21 -7.29 -2.26
CA LEU A 236 -12.11 -6.28 -1.21
C LEU A 236 -13.45 -6.07 -0.48
N ASP A 237 -14.57 -6.09 -1.22
CA ASP A 237 -15.91 -6.01 -0.64
C ASP A 237 -16.26 -7.27 0.19
N LEU A 238 -15.83 -8.46 -0.25
CA LEU A 238 -15.98 -9.70 0.50
C LEU A 238 -15.18 -9.65 1.80
N GLU A 239 -13.93 -9.24 1.72
CA GLU A 239 -13.02 -9.06 2.85
C GLU A 239 -13.62 -8.13 3.91
N ASN A 240 -14.18 -6.98 3.51
CA ASN A 240 -14.88 -6.07 4.42
C ASN A 240 -16.05 -6.76 5.13
N ARG A 241 -16.88 -7.49 4.39
CA ARG A 241 -18.03 -8.19 5.00
C ARG A 241 -17.62 -9.25 6.02
N ILE A 242 -16.54 -9.99 5.74
CA ILE A 242 -16.03 -11.01 6.67
C ILE A 242 -15.44 -10.33 7.91
N LEU A 243 -14.58 -9.33 7.76
CA LEU A 243 -13.98 -8.60 8.87
C LEU A 243 -15.03 -7.99 9.81
N LEU A 244 -16.06 -7.37 9.25
CA LEU A 244 -17.12 -6.79 10.06
C LEU A 244 -17.91 -7.81 10.89
N ARG A 245 -18.13 -9.02 10.36
CA ARG A 245 -18.75 -10.11 11.12
C ARG A 245 -17.84 -10.57 12.27
N ILE A 246 -16.55 -10.73 11.99
CA ILE A 246 -15.56 -11.10 13.02
C ILE A 246 -15.55 -10.06 14.15
N ILE A 247 -15.47 -8.77 13.81
CA ILE A 247 -15.43 -7.68 14.80
C ILE A 247 -16.76 -7.60 15.58
N ALA A 248 -17.89 -7.85 14.94
CA ALA A 248 -19.20 -7.86 15.59
C ALA A 248 -19.44 -9.11 16.49
N GLY A 249 -18.51 -10.07 16.51
CA GLY A 249 -18.65 -11.30 17.29
C GLY A 249 -19.68 -12.30 16.74
N CYS A 250 -19.97 -12.20 15.44
CA CYS A 250 -20.96 -13.03 14.74
C CYS A 250 -20.32 -14.07 13.83
#